data_969da6359e42f8a0518274820e860706
#
_entry.id   969da6359e42f8a0518274820e860706
#
_cell.length_a   1.000
_cell.length_b   1.000
_cell.length_c   1.000
_cell.angle_alpha   90.00
_cell.angle_beta   90.00
_cell.angle_gamma   90.00
#
_symmetry.space_group_name_H-M   'P 1'
#
loop_
_entity.id
_entity.type
_entity.pdbx_description
1 polymer ?
#
loop_
_entity_poly.entity_id
_entity_poly.type
_entity_poly.pdbx_seq_one_letter_code
_entity_poly.pdbx_strand_id
1 'polypeptide(L)'
;MKNLLFISEDKEKSLIQEMSYKIEMAELDIHPSKTCFLMVSPDYSGIVTQHLSHSLSMNREIFHIESVNVPFPDENVKDYIDEFKNNYAKWAKKWNNFVLIEAGVIRGGNYRWITELMDNNYYTVALCENIHSQFKSDFVSLYYDDLQEDLHFWWEKPNNHWK
;
A
#
# COMPACT_ATOMS: atom_id res chain seq x y z
N MET A 1 -18.03 -0.04 -21.85
CA MET A 1 -16.77 0.75 -21.78
C MET A 1 -16.68 1.31 -20.36
N LYS A 2 -15.55 1.12 -19.70
CA LYS A 2 -15.33 1.68 -18.37
C LYS A 2 -14.88 3.14 -18.48
N ASN A 3 -15.20 3.92 -17.48
CA ASN A 3 -14.70 5.28 -17.35
C ASN A 3 -13.25 5.26 -16.86
N LEU A 4 -12.43 6.18 -17.32
CA LEU A 4 -11.08 6.35 -16.80
C LEU A 4 -11.14 7.09 -15.45
N LEU A 5 -10.69 6.44 -14.39
CA LEU A 5 -10.41 7.09 -13.11
C LEU A 5 -8.91 7.40 -13.04
N PHE A 6 -8.55 8.59 -13.44
CA PHE A 6 -7.16 9.04 -13.43
C PHE A 6 -6.83 9.79 -12.15
N ILE A 7 -5.83 9.30 -11.43
CA ILE A 7 -5.30 9.96 -10.24
C ILE A 7 -4.10 10.80 -10.65
N SER A 8 -4.32 12.10 -10.80
CA SER A 8 -3.26 13.09 -11.10
C SER A 8 -2.31 13.24 -9.90
N GLU A 9 -1.17 13.88 -10.14
CA GLU A 9 -0.21 14.19 -9.07
C GLU A 9 -0.86 15.04 -7.96
N ASP A 10 -1.63 16.06 -8.31
CA ASP A 10 -2.34 16.89 -7.33
C ASP A 10 -3.41 16.12 -6.57
N LYS A 11 -4.14 15.24 -7.25
CA LYS A 11 -5.13 14.39 -6.62
C LYS A 11 -4.48 13.40 -5.64
N GLU A 12 -3.36 12.79 -6.03
CA GLU A 12 -2.59 11.89 -5.17
C GLU A 12 -2.13 12.60 -3.90
N LYS A 13 -1.56 13.79 -4.02
CA LYS A 13 -1.14 14.60 -2.86
C LYS A 13 -2.30 14.91 -1.92
N SER A 14 -3.46 15.24 -2.45
CA SER A 14 -4.68 15.47 -1.67
C SER A 14 -5.15 14.21 -0.94
N LEU A 15 -5.11 13.06 -1.60
CA LEU A 15 -5.46 11.78 -0.99
C LEU A 15 -4.47 11.36 0.11
N ILE A 16 -3.18 11.64 -0.07
CA ILE A 16 -2.14 11.40 0.95
C ILE A 16 -2.39 12.26 2.20
N GLN A 17 -2.71 13.52 2.03
CA GLN A 17 -3.04 14.41 3.16
C GLN A 17 -4.25 13.92 3.93
N GLU A 18 -5.29 13.50 3.23
CA GLU A 18 -6.49 12.91 3.83
C GLU A 18 -6.16 11.62 4.58
N MET A 19 -5.33 10.76 3.98
CA MET A 19 -4.86 9.52 4.60
C MET A 19 -4.05 9.78 5.87
N SER A 20 -3.11 10.70 5.81
CA SER A 20 -2.30 11.10 6.98
C SER A 20 -3.18 11.58 8.13
N TYR A 21 -4.17 12.40 7.83
CA TYR A 21 -5.13 12.87 8.83
C TYR A 21 -5.91 11.72 9.47
N LYS A 22 -6.42 10.78 8.66
CA LYS A 22 -7.14 9.60 9.16
C LYS A 22 -6.26 8.75 10.10
N ILE A 23 -5.01 8.54 9.73
CA ILE A 23 -4.06 7.76 10.52
C ILE A 23 -3.72 8.47 11.82
N GLU A 24 -3.45 9.77 11.78
CA GLU A 24 -3.16 10.59 12.97
C GLU A 24 -4.34 10.59 13.94
N MET A 25 -5.56 10.74 13.43
CA MET A 25 -6.78 10.76 14.26
C MET A 25 -7.12 9.39 14.87
N ALA A 26 -6.62 8.31 14.31
CA ALA A 26 -6.81 6.96 14.85
C ALA A 26 -5.93 6.67 16.09
N GLU A 27 -5.00 7.56 16.42
CA GLU A 27 -4.10 7.43 17.59
C GLU A 27 -3.38 6.08 17.66
N LEU A 28 -2.88 5.61 16.50
CA LEU A 28 -2.15 4.34 16.42
C LEU A 28 -0.79 4.44 17.12
N ASP A 29 -0.36 3.34 17.71
CA ASP A 29 1.01 3.23 18.25
C ASP A 29 2.02 2.99 17.11
N ILE A 30 2.14 3.97 16.22
CA ILE A 30 3.14 4.00 15.15
C ILE A 30 4.14 5.11 15.42
N HIS A 31 5.35 4.74 15.73
CA HIS A 31 6.47 5.68 15.92
C HIS A 31 7.61 5.24 15.00
N PRO A 32 8.34 6.17 14.34
CA PRO A 32 9.44 5.81 13.45
C PRO A 32 10.47 4.86 14.04
N SER A 33 10.74 4.96 15.34
CA SER A 33 11.69 4.07 16.04
C SER A 33 11.21 2.61 16.20
N LYS A 34 9.92 2.35 16.06
CA LYS A 34 9.31 1.04 16.30
C LYS A 34 8.59 0.46 15.09
N THR A 35 8.41 1.25 14.05
CA THR A 35 7.52 0.94 12.93
C THR A 35 8.27 0.91 11.62
N CYS A 36 8.05 -0.14 10.85
CA CYS A 36 8.54 -0.26 9.48
C CYS A 36 7.37 -0.17 8.50
N PHE A 37 7.53 0.61 7.44
CA PHE A 37 6.61 0.67 6.32
C PHE A 37 6.97 -0.41 5.31
N LEU A 38 6.01 -1.22 4.93
CA LEU A 38 6.16 -2.25 3.91
C LEU A 38 5.49 -1.79 2.61
N MET A 39 6.32 -1.51 1.64
CA MET A 39 5.92 -1.06 0.32
C MET A 39 5.56 -2.29 -0.53
N VAL A 40 4.27 -2.56 -0.65
CA VAL A 40 3.76 -3.72 -1.39
C VAL A 40 3.72 -3.41 -2.88
N SER A 41 4.35 -4.25 -3.70
CA SER A 41 4.55 -3.99 -5.13
C SER A 41 5.30 -2.68 -5.36
N PRO A 42 6.64 -2.64 -5.16
CA PRO A 42 7.43 -1.40 -5.15
C PRO A 42 7.29 -0.53 -6.40
N ASP A 43 7.21 -1.15 -7.57
CA ASP A 43 7.06 -0.45 -8.85
C ASP A 43 5.74 0.31 -8.94
N TYR A 44 4.73 -0.12 -8.21
CA TYR A 44 3.39 0.45 -8.23
C TYR A 44 3.12 1.36 -7.03
N SER A 45 3.56 0.95 -5.84
CA SER A 45 3.21 1.61 -4.57
C SER A 45 4.32 2.51 -4.01
N GLY A 46 5.48 2.58 -4.69
CA GLY A 46 6.66 3.28 -4.17
C GLY A 46 6.44 4.77 -3.90
N ILE A 47 5.82 5.47 -4.82
CA ILE A 47 5.54 6.92 -4.70
C ILE A 47 4.61 7.18 -3.53
N VAL A 48 3.51 6.44 -3.44
CA VAL A 48 2.53 6.57 -2.34
C VAL A 48 3.17 6.28 -0.99
N THR A 49 3.97 5.23 -0.90
CA THR A 49 4.65 4.87 0.34
C THR A 49 5.60 5.97 0.83
N GLN A 50 6.40 6.53 -0.08
CA GLN A 50 7.33 7.60 0.25
C GLN A 50 6.61 8.88 0.66
N HIS A 51 5.58 9.28 -0.06
CA HIS A 51 4.80 10.47 0.26
C HIS A 51 4.08 10.33 1.60
N LEU A 52 3.45 9.18 1.87
CA LEU A 52 2.76 8.93 3.13
C LEU A 52 3.75 8.88 4.30
N SER A 53 4.86 8.18 4.15
CA SER A 53 5.93 8.11 5.14
C SER A 53 6.46 9.50 5.50
N HIS A 54 6.68 10.34 4.50
CA HIS A 54 7.12 11.72 4.71
C HIS A 54 6.06 12.56 5.42
N SER A 55 4.80 12.44 5.02
CA SER A 55 3.68 13.16 5.63
C SER A 55 3.45 12.80 7.10
N LEU A 56 3.70 11.55 7.47
CA LEU A 56 3.56 11.06 8.85
C LEU A 56 4.83 11.18 9.69
N SER A 57 5.95 11.64 9.11
CA SER A 57 7.21 11.78 9.86
C SER A 57 7.06 12.73 11.04
N MET A 58 7.65 12.34 12.17
CA MET A 58 7.55 13.05 13.44
C MET A 58 8.93 13.60 13.86
N ASN A 59 9.01 14.88 14.25
CA ASN A 59 10.23 15.47 14.84
C ASN A 59 11.51 15.21 14.02
N ARG A 60 11.42 15.25 12.68
CA ARG A 60 12.51 14.94 11.75
C ARG A 60 12.94 13.46 11.71
N GLU A 61 12.29 12.60 12.46
CA GLU A 61 12.47 11.16 12.35
C GLU A 61 11.63 10.64 11.18
N ILE A 62 12.25 9.84 10.33
CA ILE A 62 11.59 9.22 9.17
C ILE A 62 11.34 7.74 9.44
N PHE A 63 10.28 7.21 8.85
CA PHE A 63 10.00 5.78 8.91
C PHE A 63 10.96 5.00 8.02
N HIS A 64 11.38 3.84 8.50
CA HIS A 64 12.10 2.88 7.69
C HIS A 64 11.12 2.22 6.70
N ILE A 65 11.56 2.04 5.46
CA ILE A 65 10.76 1.43 4.40
C ILE A 65 11.47 0.19 3.88
N GLU A 66 10.75 -0.91 3.81
CA GLU A 66 11.18 -2.14 3.15
C GLU A 66 10.21 -2.49 2.01
N SER A 67 10.73 -3.18 1.00
CA SER A 67 9.96 -3.59 -0.16
C SER A 67 9.41 -5.00 -0.01
N VAL A 68 8.17 -5.21 -0.41
CA VAL A 68 7.57 -6.54 -0.55
C VAL A 68 7.27 -6.79 -2.02
N ASN A 69 8.01 -7.71 -2.62
CA ASN A 69 7.77 -8.14 -3.99
C ASN A 69 6.54 -9.04 -4.07
N VAL A 70 5.75 -8.84 -5.11
CA VAL A 70 4.54 -9.60 -5.37
C VAL A 70 4.56 -10.19 -6.78
N PRO A 71 3.94 -11.36 -7.00
CA PRO A 71 3.95 -11.98 -8.31
C PRO A 71 3.11 -11.21 -9.33
N PHE A 72 3.53 -11.25 -10.60
CA PHE A 72 2.65 -10.95 -11.72
C PHE A 72 1.59 -12.06 -11.85
N PRO A 73 0.46 -11.81 -12.55
CA PRO A 73 -0.65 -12.78 -12.61
C PRO A 73 -0.29 -14.19 -13.10
N ASP A 74 0.76 -14.32 -13.91
CA ASP A 74 1.26 -15.57 -14.48
C ASP A 74 2.41 -16.23 -13.70
N GLU A 75 2.88 -15.58 -12.64
CA GLU A 75 3.97 -16.08 -11.81
C GLU A 75 3.48 -16.93 -10.62
N ASN A 76 4.36 -17.81 -10.13
CA ASN A 76 4.06 -18.64 -8.98
C ASN A 76 4.27 -17.85 -7.67
N VAL A 77 3.22 -17.74 -6.89
CA VAL A 77 3.25 -17.03 -5.60
C VAL A 77 4.19 -17.65 -4.57
N LYS A 78 4.51 -18.95 -4.69
CA LYS A 78 5.33 -19.67 -3.72
C LYS A 78 6.70 -19.04 -3.48
N ASP A 79 7.38 -18.61 -4.53
CA ASP A 79 8.72 -18.02 -4.43
C ASP A 79 8.66 -16.68 -3.67
N TYR A 80 7.61 -15.92 -3.91
CA TYR A 80 7.34 -14.66 -3.21
C TYR A 80 6.98 -14.85 -1.75
N ILE A 81 6.24 -15.90 -1.43
CA ILE A 81 5.93 -16.29 -0.03
C ILE A 81 7.22 -16.64 0.72
N ASP A 82 8.10 -17.43 0.12
CA ASP A 82 9.36 -17.84 0.74
C ASP A 82 10.27 -16.63 0.96
N GLU A 83 10.38 -15.73 -0.01
CA GLU A 83 11.12 -14.47 0.12
C GLU A 83 10.57 -13.61 1.26
N PHE A 84 9.26 -13.43 1.29
CA PHE A 84 8.60 -12.65 2.34
C PHE A 84 8.84 -13.24 3.72
N LYS A 85 8.67 -14.54 3.90
CA LYS A 85 8.92 -15.22 5.18
C LYS A 85 10.34 -14.99 5.70
N ASN A 86 11.33 -15.11 4.81
CA ASN A 86 12.73 -14.89 5.16
C ASN A 86 12.98 -13.43 5.58
N ASN A 87 12.44 -12.48 4.85
CA ASN A 87 12.58 -11.06 5.16
C ASN A 87 11.82 -10.68 6.43
N TYR A 88 10.59 -11.13 6.57
CA TYR A 88 9.76 -10.84 7.75
C TYR A 88 10.39 -11.35 9.04
N ALA A 89 10.99 -12.53 9.02
CA ALA A 89 11.70 -13.05 10.17
C ALA A 89 12.85 -12.13 10.66
N LYS A 90 13.49 -11.43 9.74
CA LYS A 90 14.54 -10.44 10.06
C LYS A 90 13.92 -9.13 10.55
N TRP A 91 12.88 -8.64 9.89
CA TRP A 91 12.23 -7.38 10.21
C TRP A 91 11.53 -7.43 11.59
N ALA A 92 10.87 -8.54 11.90
CA ALA A 92 10.16 -8.72 13.16
C ALA A 92 11.08 -8.72 14.40
N LYS A 93 12.39 -8.88 14.21
CA LYS A 93 13.39 -8.73 15.28
C LYS A 93 13.72 -7.26 15.58
N LYS A 94 13.49 -6.37 14.61
CA LYS A 94 13.85 -4.94 14.69
C LYS A 94 12.64 -4.05 14.95
N TRP A 95 11.47 -4.41 14.41
CA TRP A 95 10.29 -3.58 14.37
C TRP A 95 9.12 -4.23 15.08
N ASN A 96 8.41 -3.46 15.89
CA ASN A 96 7.24 -3.94 16.63
C ASN A 96 5.96 -3.81 15.81
N ASN A 97 5.89 -2.83 14.92
CA ASN A 97 4.71 -2.52 14.13
C ASN A 97 5.07 -2.40 12.66
N PHE A 98 4.12 -2.75 11.80
CA PHE A 98 4.25 -2.65 10.35
C PHE A 98 3.05 -1.90 9.77
N VAL A 99 3.32 -1.04 8.80
CA VAL A 99 2.29 -0.41 7.98
C VAL A 99 2.48 -0.87 6.55
N LEU A 100 1.54 -1.65 6.04
CA LEU A 100 1.55 -2.13 4.67
C LEU A 100 0.85 -1.13 3.78
N ILE A 101 1.48 -0.74 2.68
CA ILE A 101 0.96 0.25 1.76
C ILE A 101 0.88 -0.33 0.36
N GLU A 102 -0.30 -0.26 -0.23
CA GLU A 102 -0.57 -0.56 -1.62
C GLU A 102 -1.32 0.61 -2.25
N ALA A 103 -0.86 1.09 -3.41
CA ALA A 103 -1.46 2.25 -4.06
C ALA A 103 -2.89 1.97 -4.50
N GLY A 104 -3.12 0.83 -5.13
CA GLY A 104 -4.43 0.41 -5.59
C GLY A 104 -4.72 -1.03 -5.24
N VAL A 105 -5.75 -1.26 -4.43
CA VAL A 105 -6.21 -2.60 -4.07
C VAL A 105 -7.43 -2.96 -4.93
N ILE A 106 -7.26 -3.94 -5.83
CA ILE A 106 -8.32 -4.36 -6.75
C ILE A 106 -9.13 -5.52 -6.15
N ARG A 107 -8.48 -6.63 -5.86
CA ARG A 107 -9.11 -7.83 -5.28
C ARG A 107 -8.62 -8.16 -3.87
N GLY A 108 -7.53 -7.55 -3.45
CA GLY A 108 -6.94 -7.73 -2.13
C GLY A 108 -6.10 -9.00 -1.98
N GLY A 109 -5.71 -9.63 -3.10
CA GLY A 109 -4.93 -10.87 -3.09
C GLY A 109 -3.57 -10.72 -2.42
N ASN A 110 -2.84 -9.64 -2.68
CA ASN A 110 -1.54 -9.40 -2.09
C ASN A 110 -1.64 -9.24 -0.57
N TYR A 111 -2.54 -8.41 -0.10
CA TYR A 111 -2.75 -8.25 1.34
C TYR A 111 -3.18 -9.54 2.02
N ARG A 112 -3.98 -10.35 1.34
CA ARG A 112 -4.43 -11.63 1.91
C ARG A 112 -3.26 -12.55 2.23
N TRP A 113 -2.43 -12.88 1.24
CA TRP A 113 -1.35 -13.82 1.48
C TRP A 113 -0.25 -13.23 2.38
N ILE A 114 0.03 -11.93 2.31
CA ILE A 114 1.02 -11.28 3.17
C ILE A 114 0.57 -11.28 4.63
N THR A 115 -0.65 -10.84 4.90
CA THR A 115 -1.15 -10.73 6.28
C THR A 115 -1.38 -12.08 6.94
N GLU A 116 -1.66 -13.13 6.17
CA GLU A 116 -1.73 -14.51 6.68
C GLU A 116 -0.37 -15.01 7.21
N LEU A 117 0.72 -14.45 6.75
CA LEU A 117 2.08 -14.81 7.17
C LEU A 117 2.64 -13.92 8.29
N MET A 118 1.94 -12.84 8.59
CA MET A 118 2.36 -11.90 9.63
C MET A 118 1.69 -12.24 10.96
N ASP A 119 2.45 -12.04 12.03
CA ASP A 119 1.88 -11.99 13.37
C ASP A 119 1.04 -10.72 13.52
N ASN A 120 0.49 -10.47 14.69
CA ASN A 120 -0.24 -9.24 14.98
C ASN A 120 0.68 -8.01 14.87
N ASN A 121 0.12 -6.82 14.94
CA ASN A 121 0.78 -5.50 14.90
C ASN A 121 1.10 -5.00 13.50
N TYR A 122 0.14 -5.10 12.60
CA TYR A 122 0.19 -4.42 11.31
C TYR A 122 -1.08 -3.61 11.04
N TYR A 123 -0.95 -2.61 10.21
CA TYR A 123 -2.06 -1.87 9.61
C TYR A 123 -1.93 -1.90 8.10
N THR A 124 -3.05 -1.96 7.40
CA THR A 124 -3.09 -1.96 5.93
C THR A 124 -3.66 -0.65 5.42
N VAL A 125 -2.98 -0.08 4.43
CA VAL A 125 -3.31 1.19 3.82
C VAL A 125 -3.46 1.02 2.31
N ALA A 126 -4.54 1.51 1.75
CA ALA A 126 -4.75 1.62 0.31
C ALA A 126 -5.08 3.07 -0.05
N LEU A 127 -4.37 3.64 -1.02
CA LEU A 127 -4.75 4.95 -1.52
C LEU A 127 -6.10 4.88 -2.22
N CYS A 128 -6.26 3.89 -3.09
CA CYS A 128 -7.52 3.56 -3.77
C CYS A 128 -7.87 2.09 -3.54
N GLU A 129 -9.09 1.80 -3.17
CA GLU A 129 -9.57 0.42 -3.00
C GLU A 129 -10.86 0.19 -3.77
N ASN A 130 -10.88 -0.93 -4.50
CA ASN A 130 -12.07 -1.38 -5.19
C ASN A 130 -13.15 -1.80 -4.18
N ILE A 131 -14.37 -1.32 -4.37
CA ILE A 131 -15.51 -1.68 -3.50
C ILE A 131 -15.80 -3.18 -3.49
N HIS A 132 -15.38 -3.91 -4.52
CA HIS A 132 -15.53 -5.37 -4.64
C HIS A 132 -14.34 -6.15 -4.10
N SER A 133 -13.34 -5.49 -3.52
CA SER A 133 -12.21 -6.19 -2.91
C SER A 133 -12.66 -7.09 -1.77
N GLN A 134 -12.18 -8.32 -1.75
CA GLN A 134 -12.46 -9.27 -0.68
C GLN A 134 -11.66 -8.97 0.59
N PHE A 135 -10.52 -8.33 0.45
CA PHE A 135 -9.75 -7.81 1.58
C PHE A 135 -10.09 -6.34 1.78
N LYS A 136 -10.42 -5.96 3.00
CA LYS A 136 -10.70 -4.56 3.36
C LYS A 136 -9.53 -3.98 4.12
N SER A 137 -8.90 -2.96 3.54
CA SER A 137 -7.79 -2.25 4.18
C SER A 137 -8.31 -1.45 5.38
N ASP A 138 -7.44 -1.28 6.39
CA ASP A 138 -7.78 -0.51 7.59
C ASP A 138 -8.00 0.98 7.27
N PHE A 139 -7.23 1.52 6.34
CA PHE A 139 -7.32 2.91 5.89
C PHE A 139 -7.38 2.99 4.37
N VAL A 140 -8.36 3.70 3.86
CA VAL A 140 -8.58 3.93 2.42
C VAL A 140 -8.92 5.39 2.20
N SER A 141 -8.27 6.03 1.22
CA SER A 141 -8.60 7.41 0.85
C SER A 141 -9.71 7.51 -0.18
N LEU A 142 -9.72 6.64 -1.16
CA LEU A 142 -10.68 6.66 -2.26
C LEU A 142 -11.17 5.26 -2.59
N TYR A 143 -12.48 5.08 -2.61
CA TYR A 143 -13.11 3.86 -3.14
C TYR A 143 -13.50 4.05 -4.59
N TYR A 144 -13.35 3.00 -5.40
CA TYR A 144 -13.78 2.98 -6.79
C TYR A 144 -14.45 1.64 -7.13
N ASP A 145 -15.15 1.60 -8.25
CA ASP A 145 -15.84 0.40 -8.75
C ASP A 145 -15.15 -0.08 -10.03
N ASP A 146 -14.38 -1.16 -9.94
CA ASP A 146 -13.62 -1.71 -11.06
C ASP A 146 -14.50 -2.31 -12.18
N LEU A 147 -15.79 -2.46 -11.96
CA LEU A 147 -16.74 -2.82 -13.01
C LEU A 147 -17.11 -1.64 -13.90
N GLN A 148 -16.97 -0.42 -13.39
CA GLN A 148 -17.34 0.83 -14.07
C GLN A 148 -16.15 1.72 -14.39
N GLU A 149 -15.05 1.58 -13.68
CA GLU A 149 -13.89 2.47 -13.75
C GLU A 149 -12.60 1.69 -13.96
N ASP A 150 -11.71 2.23 -14.78
CA ASP A 150 -10.32 1.81 -14.89
C ASP A 150 -9.42 2.79 -14.14
N LEU A 151 -8.80 2.31 -13.05
CA LEU A 151 -7.92 3.11 -12.20
C LEU A 151 -6.53 3.22 -12.81
N HIS A 152 -6.05 4.45 -12.94
CA HIS A 152 -4.70 4.75 -13.39
C HIS A 152 -4.07 5.87 -12.57
N PHE A 153 -2.80 5.71 -12.22
CA PHE A 153 -2.04 6.72 -11.51
C PHE A 153 -1.12 7.49 -12.45
N TRP A 154 -0.83 8.74 -12.12
CA TRP A 154 -0.01 9.64 -12.94
C TRP A 154 1.40 9.13 -13.23
N TRP A 155 1.97 8.26 -12.37
CA TRP A 155 3.30 7.67 -12.57
C TRP A 155 3.30 6.40 -13.42
N GLU A 156 2.16 5.85 -13.75
CA GLU A 156 2.08 4.68 -14.63
C GLU A 156 2.37 5.08 -16.07
N LYS A 157 3.11 4.24 -16.77
CA LYS A 157 3.33 4.45 -18.19
C LYS A 157 2.00 4.32 -18.93
N PRO A 158 1.69 5.23 -19.87
CA PRO A 158 0.49 5.09 -20.68
C PRO A 158 0.50 3.76 -21.44
N ASN A 159 -0.48 2.94 -21.22
CA ASN A 159 -0.70 1.75 -22.03
C ASN A 159 -1.19 2.17 -23.43
N ASN A 160 -0.92 1.35 -24.45
CA ASN A 160 -1.38 1.62 -25.82
C ASN A 160 -2.92 1.80 -25.97
N HIS A 161 -3.67 1.51 -24.92
CA HIS A 161 -5.10 1.73 -24.83
C HIS A 161 -5.52 3.19 -24.56
N TRP A 162 -4.55 4.10 -24.34
CA TRP A 162 -4.79 5.51 -24.09
C TRP A 162 -4.74 6.37 -25.38
N LYS A 163 -4.56 5.74 -26.51
CA LYS A 163 -4.51 6.41 -27.80
C LYS A 163 -5.89 6.50 -28.44
#